data_4089d8983030138e549178cb8da52eae
#
_entry.id   4089d8983030138e549178cb8da52eae
#
_cell.length_a   1.000
_cell.length_b   1.000
_cell.length_c   1.000
_cell.angle_alpha   90.00
_cell.angle_beta   90.00
_cell.angle_gamma   90.00
#
_symmetry.space_group_name_H-M   'P 1'
#
loop_
_entity.id
_entity.type
_entity.pdbx_description
1 polymer ?
#
loop_
_entity_poly.entity_id
_entity_poly.type
_entity_poly.pdbx_seq_one_letter_code
_entity_poly.pdbx_strand_id
1 'polypeptide(L)'
;MVTCLEPTQLDLPTAPGLVRRREYEYVRHGTQSFILNRAVVSGQVVAPSAGPTRTEADFAAHIRRTLDTDPAAPAWHFVVDNLNTHQSETLVRLVAERCGITEDLGVTETCGILQSMRSRATFLVDPTHRIVFHYTPVHASWMNQIEIWLSILARKLLKWGIFTSTDDLTQQVLAFIAYYNRTTAKPFKWTYQGKALAA
;
A
#
# COMPACT_ATOMS: atom_id res chain seq x y z
N MET A 1 -2.08 6.87 -6.36
CA MET A 1 -1.86 8.34 -6.32
C MET A 1 -3.14 9.05 -5.97
N VAL A 2 -3.06 10.09 -5.17
CA VAL A 2 -4.17 10.95 -4.76
C VAL A 2 -3.91 12.36 -5.27
N THR A 3 -4.88 12.95 -5.97
CA THR A 3 -4.79 14.33 -6.42
C THR A 3 -5.20 15.25 -5.27
N CYS A 4 -4.39 16.26 -5.01
CA CYS A 4 -4.67 17.30 -4.04
C CYS A 4 -5.57 18.34 -4.69
N LEU A 5 -6.81 18.44 -4.22
CA LEU A 5 -7.84 19.31 -4.78
C LEU A 5 -8.37 20.25 -3.70
N GLU A 6 -8.45 21.52 -4.03
CA GLU A 6 -9.09 22.56 -3.23
C GLU A 6 -10.25 23.16 -4.03
N PRO A 7 -11.50 23.12 -3.52
CA PRO A 7 -12.62 23.79 -4.22
C PRO A 7 -12.39 25.29 -4.26
N THR A 8 -12.77 25.93 -5.36
CA THR A 8 -12.65 27.39 -5.52
C THR A 8 -13.60 28.16 -4.60
N GLN A 9 -14.70 27.52 -4.18
CA GLN A 9 -15.67 28.08 -3.23
C GLN A 9 -16.11 27.00 -2.24
N LEU A 10 -16.60 27.41 -1.08
CA LEU A 10 -17.17 26.52 -0.09
C LEU A 10 -18.50 25.93 -0.56
N ASP A 11 -18.74 24.66 -0.22
CA ASP A 11 -20.03 24.02 -0.44
C ASP A 11 -21.15 24.79 0.25
N LEU A 12 -22.28 24.95 -0.40
CA LEU A 12 -23.49 25.47 0.22
C LEU A 12 -24.13 24.34 1.07
N PRO A 13 -24.33 24.57 2.38
CA PRO A 13 -24.91 23.56 3.25
C PRO A 13 -26.36 23.25 2.91
N THR A 14 -26.85 22.11 3.36
CA THR A 14 -28.27 21.77 3.30
C THR A 14 -29.10 22.75 4.15
N ALA A 15 -30.24 23.17 3.63
CA ALA A 15 -31.27 23.92 4.36
C ALA A 15 -32.62 23.24 4.14
N PRO A 16 -33.66 23.53 4.94
CA PRO A 16 -35.00 22.99 4.72
C PRO A 16 -35.47 23.21 3.28
N GLY A 17 -35.76 22.11 2.57
CA GLY A 17 -36.14 22.14 1.14
C GLY A 17 -35.00 22.33 0.13
N LEU A 18 -33.74 22.46 0.56
CA LEU A 18 -32.58 22.62 -0.29
C LEU A 18 -31.56 21.50 -0.05
N VAL A 19 -31.11 20.86 -1.14
CA VAL A 19 -30.04 19.89 -1.11
C VAL A 19 -28.69 20.60 -0.99
N ARG A 20 -27.69 19.91 -0.41
CA ARG A 20 -26.31 20.38 -0.42
C ARG A 20 -25.85 20.58 -1.87
N ARG A 21 -25.33 21.74 -2.19
CA ARG A 21 -24.71 22.05 -3.48
C ARG A 21 -23.22 22.05 -3.30
N ARG A 22 -22.52 21.33 -4.16
CA ARG A 22 -21.09 21.16 -4.14
C ARG A 22 -20.46 21.92 -5.28
N GLU A 23 -19.31 22.57 -4.99
CA GLU A 23 -18.50 23.21 -6.01
C GLU A 23 -17.86 22.14 -6.92
N TYR A 24 -17.80 22.42 -8.22
CA TYR A 24 -17.20 21.56 -9.23
C TYR A 24 -15.87 22.09 -9.75
N GLU A 25 -15.52 23.33 -9.44
CA GLU A 25 -14.25 23.91 -9.81
C GLU A 25 -13.23 23.71 -8.72
N TYR A 26 -12.02 23.29 -9.11
CA TYR A 26 -10.95 22.95 -8.19
C TYR A 26 -9.64 23.56 -8.63
N VAL A 27 -8.87 24.05 -7.66
CA VAL A 27 -7.44 24.31 -7.80
C VAL A 27 -6.69 23.01 -7.52
N ARG A 28 -5.75 22.65 -8.40
CA ARG A 28 -4.88 21.48 -8.22
C ARG A 28 -3.57 21.91 -7.61
N HIS A 29 -3.25 21.32 -6.45
CA HIS A 29 -1.99 21.55 -5.74
C HIS A 29 -0.98 20.41 -5.94
N GLY A 30 -1.19 19.54 -6.94
CA GLY A 30 -0.33 18.41 -7.27
C GLY A 30 -0.93 17.05 -6.93
N THR A 31 -0.08 16.04 -6.90
CA THR A 31 -0.46 14.66 -6.58
C THR A 31 0.50 14.07 -5.56
N GLN A 32 -0.02 13.22 -4.68
CA GLN A 32 0.76 12.52 -3.67
C GLN A 32 0.53 11.01 -3.79
N SER A 33 1.59 10.23 -3.69
CA SER A 33 1.55 8.78 -3.61
C SER A 33 1.59 8.34 -2.16
N PHE A 34 0.78 7.35 -1.81
CA PHE A 34 0.84 6.66 -0.52
C PHE A 34 1.10 5.19 -0.76
N ILE A 35 2.06 4.63 -0.04
CA ILE A 35 2.31 3.19 0.02
C ILE A 35 2.02 2.76 1.46
N LEU A 36 1.14 1.78 1.61
CA LEU A 36 0.55 1.44 2.90
C LEU A 36 0.55 -0.08 3.09
N ASN A 37 0.87 -0.52 4.29
CA ASN A 37 0.72 -1.91 4.72
C ASN A 37 -0.37 -2.03 5.79
N ARG A 38 -1.16 -3.07 5.71
CA ARG A 38 -2.11 -3.42 6.75
C ARG A 38 -1.67 -4.70 7.46
N ALA A 39 -1.39 -4.61 8.75
CA ALA A 39 -1.13 -5.78 9.59
C ALA A 39 -2.43 -6.59 9.77
N VAL A 40 -2.45 -7.82 9.25
CA VAL A 40 -3.65 -8.69 9.25
C VAL A 40 -4.10 -9.01 10.67
N VAL A 41 -3.14 -9.26 11.57
CA VAL A 41 -3.38 -9.66 12.95
C VAL A 41 -4.03 -8.54 13.78
N SER A 42 -3.58 -7.30 13.62
CA SER A 42 -4.10 -6.15 14.40
C SER A 42 -5.14 -5.34 13.63
N GLY A 43 -5.14 -5.44 12.30
CA GLY A 43 -5.94 -4.59 11.42
C GLY A 43 -5.42 -3.16 11.26
N GLN A 44 -4.28 -2.85 11.86
CA GLN A 44 -3.67 -1.53 11.82
C GLN A 44 -2.93 -1.28 10.51
N VAL A 45 -2.83 -0.02 10.11
CA VAL A 45 -1.91 0.42 9.05
C VAL A 45 -0.56 0.70 9.66
N VAL A 46 0.47 0.03 9.14
CA VAL A 46 1.84 0.05 9.69
C VAL A 46 2.77 0.78 8.73
N ALA A 47 3.69 1.58 9.27
CA ALA A 47 4.76 2.27 8.56
C ALA A 47 4.32 2.98 7.27
N PRO A 48 3.26 3.82 7.27
CA PRO A 48 2.81 4.49 6.06
C PRO A 48 3.92 5.31 5.42
N SER A 49 4.00 5.30 4.10
CA SER A 49 4.91 6.12 3.31
C SER A 49 4.13 7.06 2.41
N ALA A 50 4.61 8.30 2.29
CA ALA A 50 4.08 9.30 1.37
C ALA A 50 5.23 9.90 0.56
N GLY A 51 4.99 10.19 -0.71
CA GLY A 51 5.99 10.79 -1.59
C GLY A 51 5.41 11.18 -2.94
N PRO A 52 6.16 11.92 -3.76
CA PRO A 52 5.68 12.36 -5.08
C PRO A 52 5.62 11.21 -6.10
N THR A 53 6.34 10.12 -5.84
CA THR A 53 6.50 8.99 -6.76
C THR A 53 6.07 7.66 -6.13
N ARG A 54 6.06 6.62 -6.94
CA ARG A 54 5.83 5.22 -6.52
C ARG A 54 6.71 4.28 -7.36
N THR A 55 7.99 4.55 -7.34
CA THR A 55 9.00 3.75 -8.06
C THR A 55 9.29 2.44 -7.33
N GLU A 56 10.11 1.60 -7.95
CA GLU A 56 10.64 0.37 -7.31
C GLU A 56 11.43 0.70 -6.04
N ALA A 57 12.22 1.78 -6.08
CA ALA A 57 12.98 2.25 -4.92
C ALA A 57 12.06 2.70 -3.78
N ASP A 58 10.96 3.40 -4.10
CA ASP A 58 9.97 3.84 -3.10
C ASP A 58 9.32 2.64 -2.43
N PHE A 59 8.97 1.61 -3.21
CA PHE A 59 8.38 0.40 -2.66
C PHE A 59 9.38 -0.37 -1.78
N ALA A 60 10.61 -0.57 -2.23
CA ALA A 60 11.63 -1.22 -1.43
C ALA A 60 11.95 -0.45 -0.13
N ALA A 61 12.01 0.89 -0.20
CA ALA A 61 12.19 1.73 0.98
C ALA A 61 11.01 1.61 1.97
N HIS A 62 9.78 1.48 1.44
CA HIS A 62 8.59 1.25 2.25
C HIS A 62 8.63 -0.12 2.95
N ILE A 63 9.02 -1.19 2.24
CA ILE A 63 9.22 -2.52 2.85
C ILE A 63 10.30 -2.48 3.91
N ARG A 64 11.46 -1.83 3.63
CA ARG A 64 12.54 -1.64 4.62
C ARG A 64 12.02 -0.99 5.90
N ARG A 65 11.29 0.12 5.78
CA ARG A 65 10.66 0.83 6.91
C ARG A 65 9.70 -0.07 7.69
N THR A 66 8.96 -0.92 6.99
CA THR A 66 8.04 -1.87 7.63
C THR A 66 8.79 -2.94 8.42
N LEU A 67 9.86 -3.51 7.85
CA LEU A 67 10.72 -4.47 8.55
C LEU A 67 11.38 -3.86 9.79
N ASP A 68 11.72 -2.58 9.73
CA ASP A 68 12.34 -1.85 10.86
C ASP A 68 11.37 -1.59 12.02
N THR A 69 10.05 -1.81 11.84
CA THR A 69 9.07 -1.71 12.95
C THR A 69 9.18 -2.85 13.94
N ASP A 70 9.65 -4.03 13.49
CA ASP A 70 9.95 -5.18 14.36
C ASP A 70 11.14 -5.97 13.81
N PRO A 71 12.36 -5.52 14.08
CA PRO A 71 13.58 -6.20 13.61
C PRO A 71 13.74 -7.63 14.16
N ALA A 72 13.11 -7.92 15.30
CA ALA A 72 13.17 -9.20 15.97
C ALA A 72 12.14 -10.22 15.48
N ALA A 73 11.21 -9.81 14.62
CA ALA A 73 10.20 -10.71 14.07
C ALA A 73 10.85 -11.94 13.42
N PRO A 74 10.41 -13.16 13.75
CA PRO A 74 11.02 -14.38 13.22
C PRO A 74 10.77 -14.55 11.71
N ALA A 75 9.64 -14.05 11.20
CA ALA A 75 9.31 -14.07 9.78
C ALA A 75 8.36 -12.94 9.42
N TRP A 76 8.41 -12.53 8.15
CA TRP A 76 7.51 -11.57 7.54
C TRP A 76 6.83 -12.17 6.32
N HIS A 77 5.52 -12.07 6.25
CA HIS A 77 4.72 -12.48 5.11
C HIS A 77 3.98 -11.27 4.54
N PHE A 78 4.31 -10.90 3.31
CA PHE A 78 3.68 -9.80 2.60
C PHE A 78 2.72 -10.35 1.55
N VAL A 79 1.45 -9.95 1.59
CA VAL A 79 0.48 -10.22 0.53
C VAL A 79 0.43 -9.00 -0.39
N VAL A 80 0.76 -9.18 -1.65
CA VAL A 80 0.86 -8.11 -2.65
C VAL A 80 0.17 -8.50 -3.96
N ASP A 81 -0.17 -7.52 -4.78
CA ASP A 81 -0.61 -7.76 -6.15
C ASP A 81 0.58 -7.99 -7.09
N ASN A 82 0.29 -8.31 -8.35
CA ASN A 82 1.31 -8.63 -9.36
C ASN A 82 1.88 -7.36 -10.05
N LEU A 83 1.96 -6.24 -9.36
CA LEU A 83 2.57 -5.04 -9.93
C LEU A 83 4.08 -5.24 -10.13
N ASN A 84 4.63 -4.72 -11.23
CA ASN A 84 6.05 -4.88 -11.57
C ASN A 84 7.00 -4.42 -10.45
N THR A 85 6.65 -3.33 -9.76
CA THR A 85 7.43 -2.82 -8.62
C THR A 85 7.52 -3.81 -7.46
N HIS A 86 6.55 -4.72 -7.34
CA HIS A 86 6.53 -5.76 -6.31
C HIS A 86 7.40 -6.99 -6.67
N GLN A 87 8.00 -7.01 -7.85
CA GLN A 87 8.91 -8.03 -8.36
C GLN A 87 10.21 -7.40 -8.89
N SER A 88 10.59 -6.28 -8.29
CA SER A 88 11.72 -5.48 -8.75
C SER A 88 13.07 -6.04 -8.28
N GLU A 89 14.13 -5.66 -9.00
CA GLU A 89 15.51 -5.92 -8.58
C GLU A 89 15.80 -5.34 -7.20
N THR A 90 15.38 -4.09 -6.97
CA THR A 90 15.61 -3.38 -5.70
C THR A 90 15.00 -4.13 -4.53
N LEU A 91 13.83 -4.73 -4.72
CA LEU A 91 13.16 -5.53 -3.69
C LEU A 91 13.92 -6.85 -3.44
N VAL A 92 14.37 -7.54 -4.48
CA VAL A 92 15.18 -8.77 -4.35
C VAL A 92 16.46 -8.49 -3.56
N ARG A 93 17.18 -7.41 -3.88
CA ARG A 93 18.39 -7.01 -3.18
C ARG A 93 18.11 -6.69 -1.69
N LEU A 94 17.01 -6.01 -1.40
CA LEU A 94 16.58 -5.76 -0.03
C LEU A 94 16.32 -7.07 0.75
N VAL A 95 15.59 -8.01 0.14
CA VAL A 95 15.28 -9.31 0.77
C VAL A 95 16.55 -10.11 1.00
N ALA A 96 17.44 -10.19 0.03
CA ALA A 96 18.73 -10.86 0.17
C ALA A 96 19.56 -10.27 1.32
N GLU A 97 19.70 -8.94 1.38
CA GLU A 97 20.38 -8.21 2.44
C GLU A 97 19.81 -8.56 3.82
N ARG A 98 18.47 -8.48 3.96
CA ARG A 98 17.80 -8.68 5.24
C ARG A 98 17.70 -10.14 5.67
N CYS A 99 17.78 -11.08 4.74
CA CYS A 99 17.84 -12.52 5.01
C CYS A 99 19.28 -13.02 5.16
N GLY A 100 20.31 -12.19 4.98
CA GLY A 100 21.72 -12.60 5.05
C GLY A 100 22.15 -13.53 3.91
N ILE A 101 21.49 -13.42 2.75
CA ILE A 101 21.82 -14.21 1.55
C ILE A 101 23.00 -13.55 0.87
N THR A 102 24.11 -14.28 0.78
CA THR A 102 25.39 -13.81 0.19
C THR A 102 25.68 -14.37 -1.19
N GLU A 103 24.76 -15.19 -1.70
CA GLU A 103 24.86 -15.75 -3.06
C GLU A 103 24.81 -14.65 -4.12
N ASP A 104 25.48 -14.92 -5.26
CA ASP A 104 25.41 -14.02 -6.41
C ASP A 104 23.99 -14.00 -6.99
N LEU A 105 23.36 -12.85 -6.92
CA LEU A 105 22.00 -12.66 -7.44
C LEU A 105 21.97 -12.58 -8.98
N GLY A 106 23.13 -12.46 -9.62
CA GLY A 106 23.24 -12.28 -11.07
C GLY A 106 23.04 -10.85 -11.53
N VAL A 107 22.76 -10.71 -12.82
CA VAL A 107 22.62 -9.42 -13.51
C VAL A 107 21.28 -9.35 -14.21
N THR A 108 20.60 -8.23 -14.05
CA THR A 108 19.29 -7.96 -14.64
C THR A 108 19.35 -8.15 -16.16
N GLU A 109 18.32 -8.84 -16.69
CA GLU A 109 18.18 -9.20 -18.11
C GLU A 109 19.27 -10.14 -18.66
N THR A 110 20.21 -10.59 -17.83
CA THR A 110 21.37 -11.37 -18.28
C THR A 110 21.42 -12.75 -17.64
N CYS A 111 21.52 -12.85 -16.32
CA CYS A 111 21.70 -14.14 -15.64
C CYS A 111 21.26 -14.10 -14.17
N GLY A 112 21.08 -15.29 -13.58
CA GLY A 112 20.80 -15.48 -12.16
C GLY A 112 19.38 -15.10 -11.75
N ILE A 113 19.20 -14.82 -10.47
CA ILE A 113 17.91 -14.45 -9.87
C ILE A 113 17.36 -13.16 -10.47
N LEU A 114 18.23 -12.22 -10.80
CA LEU A 114 17.82 -10.92 -11.34
C LEU A 114 17.43 -10.96 -12.82
N GLN A 115 17.71 -12.04 -13.54
CA GLN A 115 17.55 -12.13 -15.00
C GLN A 115 16.14 -11.74 -15.49
N SER A 116 15.11 -12.17 -14.83
CA SER A 116 13.72 -11.96 -15.28
C SER A 116 12.78 -11.65 -14.12
N MET A 117 11.63 -11.08 -14.44
CA MET A 117 10.57 -10.87 -13.46
C MET A 117 10.13 -12.20 -12.81
N ARG A 118 10.07 -13.28 -13.60
CA ARG A 118 9.71 -14.61 -13.10
C ARG A 118 10.75 -15.17 -12.12
N SER A 119 12.04 -15.07 -12.41
CA SER A 119 13.08 -15.54 -11.48
C SER A 119 13.12 -14.72 -10.20
N ARG A 120 12.93 -13.40 -10.29
CA ARG A 120 12.79 -12.52 -9.11
C ARG A 120 11.57 -12.89 -8.27
N ALA A 121 10.41 -13.12 -8.91
CA ALA A 121 9.20 -13.58 -8.20
C ALA A 121 9.42 -14.92 -7.50
N THR A 122 10.08 -15.89 -8.17
CA THR A 122 10.42 -17.19 -7.58
C THR A 122 11.28 -17.03 -6.32
N PHE A 123 12.28 -16.15 -6.35
CA PHE A 123 13.11 -15.85 -5.17
C PHE A 123 12.28 -15.22 -4.03
N LEU A 124 11.39 -14.29 -4.34
CA LEU A 124 10.60 -13.56 -3.35
C LEU A 124 9.52 -14.43 -2.65
N VAL A 125 9.05 -15.50 -3.31
CA VAL A 125 8.06 -16.43 -2.72
C VAL A 125 8.70 -17.61 -2.00
N ASP A 126 10.01 -17.73 -1.97
CA ASP A 126 10.71 -18.85 -1.35
C ASP A 126 10.41 -18.91 0.16
N PRO A 127 9.75 -19.99 0.63
CA PRO A 127 9.35 -20.10 2.02
C PRO A 127 10.52 -20.32 2.99
N THR A 128 11.72 -20.57 2.51
CA THR A 128 12.93 -20.70 3.33
C THR A 128 13.47 -19.35 3.77
N HIS A 129 13.05 -18.27 3.12
CA HIS A 129 13.43 -16.93 3.50
C HIS A 129 12.67 -16.45 4.75
N ARG A 130 13.31 -15.61 5.56
CA ARG A 130 12.63 -14.91 6.66
C ARG A 130 11.59 -13.90 6.15
N ILE A 131 11.73 -13.43 4.92
CA ILE A 131 10.83 -12.46 4.28
C ILE A 131 10.25 -13.11 3.01
N VAL A 132 8.93 -13.34 3.02
CA VAL A 132 8.23 -14.07 1.96
C VAL A 132 7.11 -13.20 1.38
N PHE A 133 7.06 -13.11 0.07
CA PHE A 133 5.98 -12.43 -0.66
C PHE A 133 4.97 -13.44 -1.19
N HIS A 134 3.69 -13.14 -1.04
CA HIS A 134 2.57 -13.91 -1.57
C HIS A 134 1.82 -13.05 -2.59
N TYR A 135 1.82 -13.48 -3.84
CA TYR A 135 1.13 -12.74 -4.89
C TYR A 135 -0.34 -13.16 -4.99
N THR A 136 -1.23 -12.17 -5.06
CA THR A 136 -2.65 -12.46 -5.29
C THR A 136 -2.84 -13.06 -6.69
N PRO A 137 -3.81 -13.96 -6.89
CA PRO A 137 -4.15 -14.45 -8.23
C PRO A 137 -4.49 -13.29 -9.17
N VAL A 138 -4.25 -13.49 -10.46
CA VAL A 138 -4.63 -12.52 -11.50
C VAL A 138 -6.13 -12.24 -11.39
N HIS A 139 -6.54 -10.99 -11.46
CA HIS A 139 -7.92 -10.51 -11.27
C HIS A 139 -8.52 -10.72 -9.87
N ALA A 140 -7.71 -11.01 -8.86
CA ALA A 140 -8.15 -11.20 -7.49
C ALA A 140 -7.58 -10.14 -6.51
N SER A 141 -7.34 -8.92 -6.97
CA SER A 141 -6.83 -7.80 -6.14
C SER A 141 -7.74 -7.52 -4.93
N TRP A 142 -9.05 -7.81 -5.03
CA TRP A 142 -10.00 -7.70 -3.92
C TRP A 142 -9.65 -8.58 -2.71
N MET A 143 -8.83 -9.61 -2.88
CA MET A 143 -8.29 -10.43 -1.78
C MET A 143 -7.25 -9.68 -0.95
N ASN A 144 -6.64 -8.63 -1.50
CA ASN A 144 -5.70 -7.82 -0.78
C ASN A 144 -6.44 -6.88 0.17
N GLN A 145 -6.32 -7.12 1.47
CA GLN A 145 -7.06 -6.39 2.50
C GLN A 145 -6.75 -4.89 2.56
N ILE A 146 -5.62 -4.46 2.01
CA ILE A 146 -5.30 -3.02 1.93
C ILE A 146 -6.30 -2.27 1.04
N GLU A 147 -6.86 -2.92 0.00
CA GLU A 147 -7.88 -2.34 -0.87
C GLU A 147 -9.16 -1.97 -0.10
N ILE A 148 -9.55 -2.82 0.86
CA ILE A 148 -10.69 -2.53 1.75
C ILE A 148 -10.40 -1.28 2.57
N TRP A 149 -9.20 -1.18 3.12
CA TRP A 149 -8.80 -0.03 3.92
C TRP A 149 -8.70 1.25 3.07
N LEU A 150 -8.13 1.16 1.86
CA LEU A 150 -8.08 2.29 0.92
C LEU A 150 -9.49 2.79 0.55
N SER A 151 -10.46 1.88 0.43
CA SER A 151 -11.86 2.27 0.24
C SER A 151 -12.45 3.01 1.45
N ILE A 152 -12.03 2.68 2.68
CA ILE A 152 -12.42 3.42 3.89
C ILE A 152 -11.80 4.82 3.88
N LEU A 153 -10.50 4.93 3.59
CA LEU A 153 -9.80 6.21 3.45
C LEU A 153 -10.49 7.10 2.42
N ALA A 154 -10.76 6.54 1.24
CA ALA A 154 -11.41 7.29 0.16
C ALA A 154 -12.78 7.83 0.58
N ARG A 155 -13.62 7.00 1.19
CA ARG A 155 -14.98 7.41 1.59
C ARG A 155 -15.01 8.34 2.79
N LYS A 156 -14.12 8.17 3.75
CA LYS A 156 -14.16 8.90 5.03
C LYS A 156 -13.36 10.19 5.00
N LEU A 157 -12.27 10.23 4.24
CA LEU A 157 -11.40 11.39 4.16
C LEU A 157 -11.36 12.01 2.76
N LEU A 158 -10.89 11.26 1.74
CA LEU A 158 -10.55 11.86 0.45
C LEU A 158 -11.77 12.43 -0.30
N LYS A 159 -12.92 11.77 -0.20
CA LYS A 159 -14.15 12.21 -0.88
C LYS A 159 -14.64 13.58 -0.40
N TRP A 160 -14.36 13.94 0.84
CA TRP A 160 -14.91 15.12 1.51
C TRP A 160 -13.83 16.10 1.94
N GLY A 161 -12.56 15.69 1.85
CA GLY A 161 -11.43 16.51 2.26
C GLY A 161 -11.19 17.67 1.30
N ILE A 162 -10.74 18.77 1.87
CA ILE A 162 -10.20 19.94 1.17
C ILE A 162 -8.71 19.94 1.48
N PHE A 163 -7.88 19.99 0.44
CA PHE A 163 -6.44 19.89 0.59
C PHE A 163 -5.78 21.06 -0.11
N THR A 164 -5.14 21.93 0.66
CA THR A 164 -4.52 23.18 0.19
C THR A 164 -3.09 22.99 -0.31
N SER A 165 -2.48 21.83 0.00
CA SER A 165 -1.14 21.46 -0.47
C SER A 165 -0.95 19.94 -0.39
N THR A 166 0.08 19.40 -1.04
CA THR A 166 0.47 17.98 -0.89
C THR A 166 0.89 17.65 0.54
N ASP A 167 1.48 18.60 1.25
CA ASP A 167 1.87 18.41 2.65
C ASP A 167 0.62 18.36 3.56
N ASP A 168 -0.36 19.24 3.34
CA ASP A 168 -1.63 19.21 4.05
C ASP A 168 -2.36 17.88 3.81
N LEU A 169 -2.45 17.43 2.56
CA LEU A 169 -3.00 16.11 2.22
C LEU A 169 -2.27 14.99 2.99
N THR A 170 -0.93 15.04 3.01
CA THR A 170 -0.12 14.05 3.72
C THR A 170 -0.42 14.05 5.21
N GLN A 171 -0.44 15.20 5.84
CA GLN A 171 -0.74 15.34 7.28
C GLN A 171 -2.14 14.82 7.61
N GLN A 172 -3.15 15.17 6.82
CA GLN A 172 -4.52 14.71 7.04
C GLN A 172 -4.65 13.19 6.88
N VAL A 173 -3.98 12.58 5.89
CA VAL A 173 -3.97 11.12 5.70
C VAL A 173 -3.27 10.42 6.87
N LEU A 174 -2.11 10.92 7.33
CA LEU A 174 -1.39 10.36 8.47
C LEU A 174 -2.19 10.50 9.78
N ALA A 175 -2.84 11.64 10.00
CA ALA A 175 -3.72 11.85 11.16
C ALA A 175 -4.93 10.89 11.11
N PHE A 176 -5.51 10.67 9.94
CA PHE A 176 -6.59 9.70 9.76
C PHE A 176 -6.11 8.27 10.05
N ILE A 177 -4.92 7.87 9.61
CA ILE A 177 -4.33 6.57 9.92
C ILE A 177 -4.16 6.40 11.44
N ALA A 178 -3.60 7.40 12.11
CA ALA A 178 -3.41 7.38 13.55
C ALA A 178 -4.77 7.25 14.30
N TYR A 179 -5.77 8.01 13.88
CA TYR A 179 -7.13 7.90 14.42
C TYR A 179 -7.72 6.51 14.18
N TYR A 180 -7.66 5.99 12.94
CA TYR A 180 -8.16 4.67 12.58
C TYR A 180 -7.49 3.58 13.41
N ASN A 181 -6.17 3.61 13.53
CA ASN A 181 -5.40 2.62 14.29
C ASN A 181 -5.80 2.58 15.76
N ARG A 182 -6.13 3.74 16.34
CA ARG A 182 -6.53 3.85 17.76
C ARG A 182 -7.98 3.43 18.01
N THR A 183 -8.90 3.72 17.08
CA THR A 183 -10.33 3.65 17.37
C THR A 183 -11.06 2.55 16.61
N THR A 184 -10.57 2.13 15.46
CA THR A 184 -11.34 1.29 14.52
C THR A 184 -10.59 0.02 14.10
N ALA A 185 -9.26 0.03 14.18
CA ALA A 185 -8.47 -1.12 13.78
C ALA A 185 -8.81 -2.36 14.59
N LYS A 186 -9.04 -3.45 13.89
CA LYS A 186 -9.33 -4.76 14.47
C LYS A 186 -8.92 -5.86 13.46
N PRO A 187 -8.61 -7.07 13.95
CA PRO A 187 -8.35 -8.22 13.10
C PRO A 187 -9.47 -8.42 12.07
N PHE A 188 -9.09 -8.79 10.86
CA PHE A 188 -10.09 -9.13 9.85
C PHE A 188 -10.64 -10.53 10.13
N LYS A 189 -11.94 -10.63 10.31
CA LYS A 189 -12.61 -11.92 10.47
C LYS A 189 -13.01 -12.46 9.09
N TRP A 190 -12.26 -13.44 8.60
CA TRP A 190 -12.62 -14.15 7.38
C TRP A 190 -13.88 -14.98 7.60
N THR A 191 -14.90 -14.69 6.82
CA THR A 191 -16.15 -15.49 6.80
C THR A 191 -16.29 -16.33 5.54
N TYR A 192 -15.49 -16.01 4.50
CA TYR A 192 -15.49 -16.74 3.24
C TYR A 192 -14.57 -17.96 3.32
N GLN A 193 -15.14 -19.14 3.16
CA GLN A 193 -14.42 -20.41 3.13
C GLN A 193 -14.05 -20.78 1.70
N GLY A 194 -13.33 -19.96 0.96
CA GLY A 194 -12.98 -20.08 -0.44
C GLY A 194 -13.13 -21.49 -1.02
N LYS A 195 -14.17 -21.73 -1.83
CA LYS A 195 -14.20 -22.90 -2.70
C LYS A 195 -13.49 -22.50 -3.98
N ALA A 196 -12.46 -23.26 -4.36
CA ALA A 196 -11.87 -23.14 -5.68
C ALA A 196 -13.01 -23.28 -6.71
N LEU A 197 -13.13 -22.29 -7.60
CA LEU A 197 -13.99 -22.48 -8.77
C LEU A 197 -13.40 -23.68 -9.52
N ALA A 198 -14.15 -24.78 -9.56
CA ALA A 198 -13.82 -25.87 -10.44
C ALA A 198 -13.84 -25.33 -11.88
N ALA A 199 -12.72 -25.45 -12.57
CA ALA A 199 -12.61 -25.12 -13.99
C ALA A 199 -13.41 -26.07 -14.83
#